data_b0b7620086fc462b397e170142ea3e03
#
_entry.id   b0b7620086fc462b397e170142ea3e03
#
_cell.length_a   1.000
_cell.length_b   1.000
_cell.length_c   1.000
_cell.angle_alpha   90.00
_cell.angle_beta   90.00
_cell.angle_gamma   90.00
#
_symmetry.space_group_name_H-M   'P 1'
#
loop_
_entity.id
_entity.type
_entity.pdbx_description
1 polymer ?
#
loop_
_entity_poly.entity_id
_entity_poly.type
_entity_poly.pdbx_seq_one_letter_code
_entity_poly.pdbx_strand_id
1 'polypeptide(L)'
;FVVGLEIKREVVRGALSNRKTASLPVIAAFGGMVVPAMIYASINWDNDIALRGWAIPAATDIAFAVGVLALLGSRVPPALKVFLLALAIIDDLGAILIIAFFYSSGLSVSALALAAAGIALLALLNRSNVLRVWPYLLVGAIVWLCVLKSGVHATLAGVATALAVPLTGVKKGQEGPLESLENRLSPWVSFVILPIFAFANAGVSLTGLSAAQVVSPIPLGIALGLFIGKPLGIYTCARVAISSGIGAMPAGASQVQLFGTAILGGIGFTMSLFIGMLAFHGPLESAEVRVGVLAGSLMSAVVGYLVLARHRTV
;
A
#
# COMPACT_ATOMS: atom_id res chain seq x y z
N PHE A 1 0.55 11.15 2.75
CA PHE A 1 0.67 11.76 4.08
C PHE A 1 -0.09 10.97 5.13
N VAL A 2 -1.40 10.63 4.92
CA VAL A 2 -2.22 9.86 5.87
C VAL A 2 -1.60 8.48 6.11
N VAL A 3 -1.19 7.77 5.07
CA VAL A 3 -0.46 6.50 5.18
C VAL A 3 0.80 6.64 6.08
N GLY A 4 1.53 7.75 5.96
CA GLY A 4 2.67 8.01 6.84
C GLY A 4 2.30 8.20 8.32
N LEU A 5 1.13 8.79 8.60
CA LEU A 5 0.59 8.89 9.96
C LEU A 5 0.23 7.50 10.51
N GLU A 6 -0.46 6.68 9.69
CA GLU A 6 -0.83 5.30 10.01
C GLU A 6 0.42 4.43 10.28
N ILE A 7 1.42 4.48 9.39
CA ILE A 7 2.70 3.78 9.57
C ILE A 7 3.31 4.15 10.93
N LYS A 8 3.44 5.46 11.24
CA LYS A 8 4.02 5.88 12.51
C LYS A 8 3.24 5.39 13.71
N ARG A 9 1.91 5.48 13.67
CA ARG A 9 1.04 4.99 14.75
C ARG A 9 1.22 3.49 14.96
N GLU A 10 1.18 2.70 13.88
CA GLU A 10 1.30 1.24 13.95
C GLU A 10 2.70 0.78 14.42
N VAL A 11 3.76 1.45 13.99
CA VAL A 11 5.13 1.14 14.42
C VAL A 11 5.37 1.49 15.89
N VAL A 12 4.79 2.59 16.38
CA VAL A 12 5.06 3.06 17.76
C VAL A 12 4.09 2.47 18.77
N ARG A 13 2.80 2.32 18.43
CA ARG A 13 1.74 1.89 19.37
C ARG A 13 0.89 0.73 18.91
N GLY A 14 0.90 0.41 17.61
CA GLY A 14 0.04 -0.60 17.01
C GLY A 14 0.66 -2.00 16.95
N ALA A 15 0.15 -2.80 16.02
CA ALA A 15 0.54 -4.20 15.80
C ALA A 15 2.03 -4.36 15.43
N LEU A 16 2.63 -3.34 14.82
CA LEU A 16 4.04 -3.34 14.41
C LEU A 16 5.00 -2.92 15.53
N SER A 17 4.52 -2.48 16.70
CA SER A 17 5.35 -2.05 17.81
C SER A 17 6.09 -3.20 18.52
N ASN A 18 5.56 -4.42 18.46
CA ASN A 18 6.15 -5.61 19.05
C ASN A 18 6.72 -6.52 17.95
N ARG A 19 7.99 -6.89 18.06
CA ARG A 19 8.69 -7.76 17.09
C ARG A 19 7.99 -9.10 16.86
N LYS A 20 7.38 -9.69 17.89
CA LYS A 20 6.68 -10.98 17.77
C LYS A 20 5.39 -10.87 16.96
N THR A 21 4.65 -9.78 17.10
CA THR A 21 3.41 -9.55 16.34
C THR A 21 3.67 -8.97 14.96
N ALA A 22 4.75 -8.21 14.78
CA ALA A 22 5.15 -7.60 13.52
C ALA A 22 5.80 -8.59 12.54
N SER A 23 6.48 -9.64 13.05
CA SER A 23 7.25 -10.57 12.21
C SER A 23 6.41 -11.24 11.13
N LEU A 24 5.21 -11.70 11.46
CA LEU A 24 4.33 -12.39 10.51
C LEU A 24 3.87 -11.46 9.35
N PRO A 25 3.29 -10.26 9.61
CA PRO A 25 2.92 -9.34 8.54
C PRO A 25 4.12 -8.88 7.70
N VAL A 26 5.29 -8.64 8.31
CA VAL A 26 6.49 -8.21 7.59
C VAL A 26 6.97 -9.27 6.60
N ILE A 27 7.10 -10.52 7.05
CA ILE A 27 7.54 -11.62 6.19
C ILE A 27 6.50 -11.92 5.10
N ALA A 28 5.21 -11.86 5.45
CA ALA A 28 4.12 -12.06 4.50
C ALA A 28 4.08 -10.97 3.44
N ALA A 29 4.25 -9.69 3.82
CA ALA A 29 4.30 -8.56 2.90
C ALA A 29 5.50 -8.65 1.95
N PHE A 30 6.67 -9.04 2.44
CA PHE A 30 7.84 -9.28 1.59
C PHE A 30 7.54 -10.31 0.49
N GLY A 31 6.92 -11.45 0.85
CA GLY A 31 6.46 -12.44 -0.13
C GLY A 31 5.41 -11.87 -1.08
N GLY A 32 4.45 -11.08 -0.53
CA GLY A 32 3.40 -10.41 -1.28
C GLY A 32 3.87 -9.32 -2.23
N MET A 33 5.10 -8.82 -2.09
CA MET A 33 5.73 -7.89 -3.04
C MET A 33 6.60 -8.64 -4.06
N VAL A 34 7.44 -9.57 -3.61
CA VAL A 34 8.45 -10.24 -4.47
C VAL A 34 7.78 -11.20 -5.45
N VAL A 35 6.86 -12.06 -5.00
CA VAL A 35 6.27 -13.10 -5.87
C VAL A 35 5.45 -12.51 -7.03
N PRO A 36 4.53 -11.54 -6.82
CA PRO A 36 3.82 -10.94 -7.94
C PRO A 36 4.73 -10.16 -8.89
N ALA A 37 5.77 -9.50 -8.35
CA ALA A 37 6.77 -8.81 -9.17
C ALA A 37 7.54 -9.77 -10.07
N MET A 38 7.93 -10.95 -9.56
CA MET A 38 8.59 -11.99 -10.35
C MET A 38 7.67 -12.58 -11.42
N ILE A 39 6.39 -12.83 -11.09
CA ILE A 39 5.42 -13.32 -12.08
C ILE A 39 5.24 -12.30 -13.20
N TYR A 40 5.05 -11.03 -12.85
CA TYR A 40 4.94 -9.97 -13.84
C TYR A 40 6.19 -9.87 -14.73
N ALA A 41 7.37 -9.84 -14.11
CA ALA A 41 8.64 -9.75 -14.82
C ALA A 41 8.88 -10.95 -15.75
N SER A 42 8.52 -12.17 -15.32
CA SER A 42 8.68 -13.38 -16.14
C SER A 42 7.81 -13.37 -17.41
N ILE A 43 6.59 -12.78 -17.32
CA ILE A 43 5.67 -12.67 -18.46
C ILE A 43 6.11 -11.56 -19.44
N ASN A 44 6.77 -10.52 -18.93
CA ASN A 44 7.14 -9.33 -19.69
C ASN A 44 8.65 -9.23 -19.96
N TRP A 45 9.42 -10.34 -19.76
CA TRP A 45 10.88 -10.34 -19.77
C TRP A 45 11.49 -9.83 -21.06
N ASP A 46 10.88 -10.13 -22.20
CA ASP A 46 11.39 -9.78 -23.53
C ASP A 46 11.03 -8.34 -23.97
N ASN A 47 10.40 -7.54 -23.10
CA ASN A 47 9.96 -6.17 -23.42
C ASN A 47 10.35 -5.18 -22.32
N ASP A 48 11.44 -4.44 -22.55
CA ASP A 48 11.99 -3.44 -21.61
C ASP A 48 10.98 -2.36 -21.20
N ILE A 49 10.05 -2.00 -22.08
CA ILE A 49 9.00 -1.02 -21.78
C ILE A 49 7.99 -1.66 -20.81
N ALA A 50 7.53 -2.86 -21.11
CA ALA A 50 6.59 -3.57 -20.27
C ALA A 50 7.19 -3.89 -18.90
N LEU A 51 8.48 -4.23 -18.82
CA LEU A 51 9.18 -4.50 -17.55
C LEU A 51 9.09 -3.35 -16.56
N ARG A 52 8.94 -2.10 -16.99
CA ARG A 52 8.77 -0.95 -16.07
C ARG A 52 7.58 -1.10 -15.12
N GLY A 53 6.59 -1.89 -15.50
CA GLY A 53 5.38 -2.16 -14.70
C GLY A 53 5.54 -3.21 -13.61
N TRP A 54 6.74 -3.76 -13.36
CA TRP A 54 6.98 -4.87 -12.44
C TRP A 54 6.45 -4.66 -11.02
N ALA A 55 6.40 -3.42 -10.57
CA ALA A 55 5.94 -3.07 -9.22
C ALA A 55 4.41 -2.90 -9.13
N ILE A 56 3.68 -2.83 -10.24
CA ILE A 56 2.23 -2.61 -10.25
C ILE A 56 1.47 -3.66 -9.43
N PRO A 57 1.73 -4.98 -9.59
CA PRO A 57 1.02 -5.99 -8.81
C PRO A 57 1.55 -6.17 -7.38
N ALA A 58 2.58 -5.43 -6.97
CA ALA A 58 3.15 -5.53 -5.63
C ALA A 58 2.37 -4.75 -4.56
N ALA A 59 1.54 -3.78 -4.93
CA ALA A 59 0.78 -2.95 -3.99
C ALA A 59 -0.57 -3.56 -3.59
N THR A 60 -1.05 -3.23 -2.38
CA THR A 60 -2.39 -3.57 -1.87
C THR A 60 -3.20 -2.30 -1.63
N ASP A 61 -4.45 -2.28 -2.02
CA ASP A 61 -5.39 -1.22 -1.65
C ASP A 61 -6.02 -1.53 -0.29
N ILE A 62 -5.53 -0.87 0.76
CA ILE A 62 -5.99 -1.06 2.15
C ILE A 62 -7.50 -0.85 2.26
N ALA A 63 -8.00 0.25 1.70
CA ALA A 63 -9.39 0.66 1.87
C ALA A 63 -10.35 -0.38 1.29
N PHE A 64 -10.07 -0.87 0.08
CA PHE A 64 -10.88 -1.89 -0.58
C PHE A 64 -10.70 -3.27 0.06
N ALA A 65 -9.48 -3.68 0.39
CA ALA A 65 -9.23 -4.99 1.00
C ALA A 65 -9.90 -5.11 2.39
N VAL A 66 -9.75 -4.10 3.24
CA VAL A 66 -10.41 -4.05 4.56
C VAL A 66 -11.92 -3.85 4.40
N GLY A 67 -12.37 -3.08 3.40
CA GLY A 67 -13.78 -2.91 3.08
C GLY A 67 -14.46 -4.23 2.75
N VAL A 68 -13.88 -5.05 1.87
CA VAL A 68 -14.41 -6.38 1.54
C VAL A 68 -14.38 -7.30 2.78
N LEU A 69 -13.31 -7.24 3.58
CA LEU A 69 -13.23 -8.02 4.82
C LEU A 69 -14.30 -7.58 5.83
N ALA A 70 -14.64 -6.29 5.89
CA ALA A 70 -15.67 -5.75 6.78
C ALA A 70 -17.09 -6.25 6.42
N LEU A 71 -17.37 -6.53 5.14
CA LEU A 71 -18.66 -7.11 4.71
C LEU A 71 -18.92 -8.49 5.30
N LEU A 72 -17.87 -9.20 5.72
CA LEU A 72 -17.97 -10.52 6.35
C LEU A 72 -18.35 -10.44 7.84
N GLY A 73 -18.28 -9.24 8.45
CA GLY A 73 -18.69 -9.00 9.83
C GLY A 73 -17.96 -9.87 10.84
N SER A 74 -18.75 -10.58 11.69
CA SER A 74 -18.23 -11.48 12.74
C SER A 74 -17.73 -12.83 12.25
N ARG A 75 -17.83 -13.12 10.95
CA ARG A 75 -17.37 -14.41 10.37
C ARG A 75 -15.86 -14.54 10.33
N VAL A 76 -15.15 -13.43 10.44
CA VAL A 76 -13.68 -13.37 10.38
C VAL A 76 -13.14 -12.91 11.73
N PRO A 77 -12.16 -13.64 12.32
CA PRO A 77 -11.52 -13.23 13.56
C PRO A 77 -10.93 -11.81 13.47
N PRO A 78 -11.08 -10.97 14.51
CA PRO A 78 -10.48 -9.64 14.52
C PRO A 78 -8.96 -9.62 14.28
N ALA A 79 -8.27 -10.68 14.70
CA ALA A 79 -6.83 -10.83 14.51
C ALA A 79 -6.43 -10.87 13.01
N LEU A 80 -7.29 -11.39 12.11
CA LEU A 80 -7.03 -11.36 10.67
C LEU A 80 -7.22 -9.97 10.07
N LYS A 81 -8.13 -9.14 10.62
CA LYS A 81 -8.25 -7.74 10.23
C LYS A 81 -6.98 -6.97 10.57
N VAL A 82 -6.47 -7.18 11.79
CA VAL A 82 -5.20 -6.58 12.23
C VAL A 82 -4.04 -7.05 11.37
N PHE A 83 -3.98 -8.35 11.04
CA PHE A 83 -2.96 -8.91 10.15
C PHE A 83 -3.03 -8.28 8.75
N LEU A 84 -4.20 -8.20 8.13
CA LEU A 84 -4.38 -7.61 6.80
C LEU A 84 -3.99 -6.13 6.80
N LEU A 85 -4.40 -5.38 7.83
CA LEU A 85 -4.06 -3.97 7.98
C LEU A 85 -2.55 -3.77 8.12
N ALA A 86 -1.90 -4.53 9.00
CA ALA A 86 -0.46 -4.46 9.20
C ALA A 86 0.33 -4.85 7.93
N LEU A 87 -0.13 -5.90 7.23
CA LEU A 87 0.43 -6.32 5.95
C LEU A 87 0.35 -5.20 4.91
N ALA A 88 -0.83 -4.60 4.73
CA ALA A 88 -1.04 -3.57 3.73
C ALA A 88 -0.26 -2.27 4.03
N ILE A 89 -0.11 -1.90 5.31
CA ILE A 89 0.74 -0.79 5.73
C ILE A 89 2.22 -1.03 5.35
N ILE A 90 2.69 -2.26 5.48
CA ILE A 90 4.07 -2.63 5.07
C ILE A 90 4.20 -2.63 3.55
N ASP A 91 3.19 -3.13 2.82
CA ASP A 91 3.13 -3.06 1.37
C ASP A 91 3.19 -1.61 0.87
N ASP A 92 2.45 -0.69 1.50
CA ASP A 92 2.47 0.73 1.15
C ASP A 92 3.84 1.36 1.42
N LEU A 93 4.48 1.02 2.54
CA LEU A 93 5.85 1.44 2.81
C LEU A 93 6.81 0.92 1.74
N GLY A 94 6.68 -0.36 1.37
CA GLY A 94 7.45 -0.97 0.29
C GLY A 94 7.21 -0.28 -1.05
N ALA A 95 5.96 0.00 -1.40
CA ALA A 95 5.59 0.72 -2.62
C ALA A 95 6.20 2.13 -2.66
N ILE A 96 6.17 2.87 -1.55
CA ILE A 96 6.79 4.19 -1.43
C ILE A 96 8.31 4.12 -1.68
N LEU A 97 8.99 3.12 -1.10
CA LEU A 97 10.42 2.90 -1.32
C LEU A 97 10.71 2.53 -2.79
N ILE A 98 9.93 1.64 -3.38
CA ILE A 98 10.06 1.27 -4.79
C ILE A 98 9.89 2.50 -5.69
N ILE A 99 8.86 3.32 -5.44
CA ILE A 99 8.62 4.55 -6.20
C ILE A 99 9.82 5.50 -6.07
N ALA A 100 10.35 5.65 -4.86
CA ALA A 100 11.49 6.51 -4.59
C ALA A 100 12.76 6.12 -5.35
N PHE A 101 13.05 4.82 -5.42
CA PHE A 101 14.30 4.33 -6.01
C PHE A 101 14.21 4.07 -7.51
N PHE A 102 13.06 3.62 -8.01
CA PHE A 102 12.92 3.15 -9.39
C PHE A 102 12.16 4.11 -10.32
N TYR A 103 11.35 5.03 -9.76
CA TYR A 103 10.52 5.94 -10.56
C TYR A 103 10.91 7.41 -10.39
N SER A 104 12.11 7.68 -9.85
CA SER A 104 12.68 9.02 -9.76
C SER A 104 13.58 9.31 -10.95
N SER A 105 13.55 10.54 -11.49
CA SER A 105 14.35 10.93 -12.66
C SER A 105 14.75 12.40 -12.59
N GLY A 106 15.90 12.78 -13.18
CA GLY A 106 16.31 14.17 -13.30
C GLY A 106 16.66 14.84 -11.96
N LEU A 107 17.51 14.21 -11.14
CA LEU A 107 17.83 14.68 -9.79
C LEU A 107 18.47 16.08 -9.74
N SER A 108 17.85 17.00 -9.00
CA SER A 108 18.39 18.31 -8.68
C SER A 108 18.98 18.33 -7.27
N VAL A 109 20.30 18.42 -7.16
CA VAL A 109 21.02 18.42 -5.88
C VAL A 109 20.63 19.62 -5.01
N SER A 110 20.41 20.79 -5.58
CA SER A 110 20.01 21.99 -4.83
C SER A 110 18.62 21.85 -4.22
N ALA A 111 17.66 21.31 -4.98
CA ALA A 111 16.31 21.05 -4.47
C ALA A 111 16.30 19.96 -3.39
N LEU A 112 17.13 18.91 -3.54
CA LEU A 112 17.31 17.88 -2.51
C LEU A 112 17.94 18.44 -1.24
N ALA A 113 18.93 19.33 -1.33
CA ALA A 113 19.54 19.98 -0.17
C ALA A 113 18.52 20.84 0.61
N LEU A 114 17.66 21.59 -0.10
CA LEU A 114 16.57 22.35 0.52
C LEU A 114 15.53 21.42 1.16
N ALA A 115 15.18 20.33 0.50
CA ALA A 115 14.27 19.33 1.08
C ALA A 115 14.85 18.70 2.35
N ALA A 116 16.14 18.35 2.34
CA ALA A 116 16.85 17.83 3.51
C ALA A 116 16.88 18.84 4.67
N ALA A 117 17.14 20.12 4.40
CA ALA A 117 17.06 21.17 5.40
C ALA A 117 15.64 21.31 6.00
N GLY A 118 14.61 21.23 5.15
CA GLY A 118 13.22 21.21 5.61
C GLY A 118 12.88 19.99 6.47
N ILE A 119 13.36 18.80 6.11
CA ILE A 119 13.20 17.58 6.92
C ILE A 119 13.94 17.72 8.26
N ALA A 120 15.14 18.31 8.26
CA ALA A 120 15.87 18.59 9.51
C ALA A 120 15.09 19.56 10.40
N LEU A 121 14.46 20.58 9.83
CA LEU A 121 13.57 21.51 10.55
C LEU A 121 12.34 20.80 11.13
N LEU A 122 11.70 19.88 10.37
CA LEU A 122 10.61 19.04 10.87
C LEU A 122 11.06 18.18 12.05
N ALA A 123 12.24 17.58 11.96
CA ALA A 123 12.83 16.80 13.06
C ALA A 123 13.13 17.68 14.31
N LEU A 124 13.59 18.90 14.09
CA LEU A 124 13.83 19.86 15.19
C LEU A 124 12.52 20.27 15.86
N LEU A 125 11.46 20.56 15.10
CA LEU A 125 10.12 20.83 15.64
C LEU A 125 9.62 19.67 16.51
N ASN A 126 9.82 18.43 16.06
CA ASN A 126 9.43 17.22 16.80
C ASN A 126 10.24 17.11 18.10
N ARG A 127 11.59 17.28 18.06
CA ARG A 127 12.46 17.22 19.25
C ARG A 127 12.16 18.34 20.25
N SER A 128 11.72 19.50 19.76
CA SER A 128 11.30 20.64 20.57
C SER A 128 9.90 20.48 21.17
N ASN A 129 9.27 19.30 21.00
CA ASN A 129 7.92 18.98 21.48
C ASN A 129 6.86 20.02 21.07
N VAL A 130 6.93 20.53 19.85
CA VAL A 130 5.91 21.43 19.30
C VAL A 130 4.65 20.60 19.02
N LEU A 131 3.63 20.72 19.85
CA LEU A 131 2.38 19.92 19.74
C LEU A 131 1.37 20.50 18.73
N ARG A 132 1.60 21.72 18.23
CA ARG A 132 0.75 22.33 17.21
C ARG A 132 1.04 21.69 15.86
N VAL A 133 0.00 21.26 15.14
CA VAL A 133 0.11 20.57 13.85
C VAL A 133 0.48 21.53 12.70
N TRP A 134 0.00 22.75 12.73
CA TRP A 134 0.17 23.71 11.61
C TRP A 134 1.62 23.99 11.19
N PRO A 135 2.65 24.06 12.11
CA PRO A 135 4.03 24.26 11.67
C PRO A 135 4.55 23.10 10.83
N TYR A 136 4.16 21.85 11.18
CA TYR A 136 4.53 20.65 10.42
C TYR A 136 3.91 20.67 9.02
N LEU A 137 2.64 21.07 8.91
CA LEU A 137 1.96 21.18 7.60
C LEU A 137 2.60 22.27 6.72
N LEU A 138 2.95 23.41 7.30
CA LEU A 138 3.57 24.52 6.57
C LEU A 138 4.98 24.14 6.06
N VAL A 139 5.86 23.63 6.95
CA VAL A 139 7.18 23.15 6.58
C VAL A 139 7.08 21.96 5.63
N GLY A 140 6.14 21.04 5.87
CA GLY A 140 5.87 19.90 5.01
C GLY A 140 5.46 20.28 3.60
N ALA A 141 4.65 21.35 3.44
CA ALA A 141 4.29 21.88 2.12
C ALA A 141 5.52 22.43 1.38
N ILE A 142 6.42 23.12 2.09
CA ILE A 142 7.69 23.61 1.52
C ILE A 142 8.57 22.41 1.11
N VAL A 143 8.72 21.40 1.98
CA VAL A 143 9.47 20.19 1.67
C VAL A 143 8.86 19.49 0.45
N TRP A 144 7.55 19.41 0.36
CA TRP A 144 6.85 18.82 -0.79
C TRP A 144 7.17 19.54 -2.09
N LEU A 145 7.16 20.89 -2.09
CA LEU A 145 7.55 21.69 -3.26
C LEU A 145 9.02 21.48 -3.65
N CYS A 146 9.92 21.38 -2.67
CA CYS A 146 11.35 21.11 -2.91
C CYS A 146 11.55 19.71 -3.50
N VAL A 147 10.89 18.68 -2.94
CA VAL A 147 10.95 17.30 -3.44
C VAL A 147 10.34 17.21 -4.84
N LEU A 148 9.22 17.88 -5.10
CA LEU A 148 8.59 17.93 -6.43
C LEU A 148 9.55 18.48 -7.51
N LYS A 149 10.36 19.49 -7.15
CA LYS A 149 11.36 20.08 -8.06
C LYS A 149 12.69 19.31 -8.09
N SER A 150 12.87 18.35 -7.20
CA SER A 150 14.14 17.60 -7.10
C SER A 150 14.25 16.41 -8.04
N GLY A 151 13.17 16.03 -8.75
CA GLY A 151 13.11 14.82 -9.55
C GLY A 151 12.80 13.55 -8.74
N VAL A 152 12.73 13.65 -7.42
CA VAL A 152 12.25 12.59 -6.54
C VAL A 152 10.73 12.68 -6.42
N HIS A 153 10.07 11.54 -6.25
CA HIS A 153 8.61 11.52 -6.17
C HIS A 153 8.10 12.25 -4.93
N ALA A 154 7.18 13.20 -5.11
CA ALA A 154 6.71 14.12 -4.06
C ALA A 154 5.95 13.43 -2.90
N THR A 155 5.49 12.18 -3.09
CA THR A 155 4.86 11.36 -2.03
C THR A 155 5.76 11.15 -0.82
N LEU A 156 7.09 11.06 -1.02
CA LEU A 156 8.07 10.93 0.06
C LEU A 156 8.04 12.10 1.05
N ALA A 157 7.82 13.32 0.55
CA ALA A 157 7.70 14.49 1.40
C ALA A 157 6.49 14.39 2.35
N GLY A 158 5.37 13.83 1.84
CA GLY A 158 4.18 13.56 2.65
C GLY A 158 4.47 12.58 3.79
N VAL A 159 5.18 11.48 3.49
CA VAL A 159 5.57 10.49 4.50
C VAL A 159 6.57 11.06 5.50
N ALA A 160 7.62 11.76 5.04
CA ALA A 160 8.59 12.40 5.91
C ALA A 160 7.94 13.41 6.87
N THR A 161 7.00 14.21 6.36
CA THR A 161 6.22 15.15 7.18
C THR A 161 5.38 14.41 8.22
N ALA A 162 4.67 13.36 7.82
CA ALA A 162 3.85 12.56 8.73
C ALA A 162 4.67 11.92 9.85
N LEU A 163 5.84 11.36 9.51
CA LEU A 163 6.76 10.79 10.47
C LEU A 163 7.32 11.82 11.47
N ALA A 164 7.35 13.10 11.10
CA ALA A 164 7.77 14.17 12.00
C ALA A 164 6.68 14.61 12.99
N VAL A 165 5.38 14.48 12.67
CA VAL A 165 4.27 14.88 13.57
C VAL A 165 4.34 14.11 14.90
N PRO A 166 4.26 14.78 16.08
CA PRO A 166 4.36 14.12 17.38
C PRO A 166 3.20 13.16 17.66
N LEU A 167 3.51 11.96 18.12
CA LEU A 167 2.53 10.99 18.59
C LEU A 167 2.18 11.17 20.08
N THR A 168 3.14 11.66 20.86
CA THR A 168 3.06 11.83 22.31
C THR A 168 3.24 13.30 22.69
N GLY A 169 2.87 13.67 23.89
CA GLY A 169 3.02 15.04 24.40
C GLY A 169 1.73 15.57 25.02
N VAL A 170 0.66 14.78 25.00
CA VAL A 170 -0.61 15.10 25.63
C VAL A 170 -0.75 14.27 26.92
N LYS A 171 -1.52 14.76 27.90
CA LYS A 171 -1.80 14.03 29.15
C LYS A 171 -2.37 12.65 28.85
N LYS A 172 -2.06 11.65 29.72
CA LYS A 172 -2.62 10.29 29.59
C LYS A 172 -4.14 10.35 29.37
N GLY A 173 -4.62 9.72 28.27
CA GLY A 173 -6.04 9.66 27.94
C GLY A 173 -6.55 10.72 26.95
N GLN A 174 -5.69 11.62 26.45
CA GLN A 174 -6.03 12.54 25.35
C GLN A 174 -5.37 12.09 24.05
N GLU A 175 -6.06 12.27 22.93
CA GLU A 175 -5.53 12.01 21.58
C GLU A 175 -4.31 12.90 21.31
N GLY A 176 -3.26 12.29 20.79
CA GLY A 176 -2.07 13.03 20.35
C GLY A 176 -2.31 13.82 19.06
N PRO A 177 -1.42 14.79 18.73
CA PRO A 177 -1.52 15.56 17.50
C PRO A 177 -1.62 14.69 16.24
N LEU A 178 -0.85 13.59 16.18
CA LEU A 178 -0.87 12.64 15.07
C LEU A 178 -2.23 11.92 14.97
N GLU A 179 -2.72 11.36 16.08
CA GLU A 179 -3.99 10.62 16.13
C GLU A 179 -5.17 11.53 15.76
N SER A 180 -5.18 12.76 16.30
CA SER A 180 -6.21 13.76 15.98
C SER A 180 -6.21 14.12 14.49
N LEU A 181 -5.02 14.27 13.88
CA LEU A 181 -4.90 14.59 12.47
C LEU A 181 -5.32 13.41 11.58
N GLU A 182 -4.89 12.20 11.92
CA GLU A 182 -5.29 10.97 11.25
C GLU A 182 -6.81 10.79 11.27
N ASN A 183 -7.43 10.87 12.45
CA ASN A 183 -8.88 10.72 12.64
C ASN A 183 -9.69 11.75 11.85
N ARG A 184 -9.16 12.96 11.66
CA ARG A 184 -9.83 14.01 10.86
C ARG A 184 -9.66 13.81 9.36
N LEU A 185 -8.51 13.31 8.91
CA LEU A 185 -8.20 13.21 7.48
C LEU A 185 -8.65 11.87 6.87
N SER A 186 -8.57 10.75 7.62
CA SER A 186 -8.90 9.42 7.10
C SER A 186 -10.31 9.33 6.50
N PRO A 187 -11.38 9.91 7.08
CA PRO A 187 -12.70 9.90 6.44
C PRO A 187 -12.72 10.63 5.10
N TRP A 188 -12.04 11.77 4.99
CA TRP A 188 -11.96 12.52 3.74
C TRP A 188 -11.19 11.75 2.66
N VAL A 189 -10.10 11.10 3.05
CA VAL A 189 -9.34 10.26 2.13
C VAL A 189 -10.18 9.08 1.67
N SER A 190 -10.78 8.33 2.59
CA SER A 190 -11.51 7.10 2.26
C SER A 190 -12.83 7.33 1.52
N PHE A 191 -13.58 8.39 1.87
CA PHE A 191 -14.93 8.61 1.32
C PHE A 191 -15.02 9.69 0.24
N VAL A 192 -13.99 10.51 0.07
CA VAL A 192 -13.98 11.58 -0.94
C VAL A 192 -12.83 11.40 -1.92
N ILE A 193 -11.58 11.39 -1.43
CA ILE A 193 -10.40 11.40 -2.29
C ILE A 193 -10.25 10.08 -3.05
N LEU A 194 -10.30 8.93 -2.37
CA LEU A 194 -10.18 7.62 -3.01
C LEU A 194 -11.29 7.32 -4.02
N PRO A 195 -12.59 7.59 -3.75
CA PRO A 195 -13.63 7.43 -4.75
C PRO A 195 -13.46 8.35 -5.98
N ILE A 196 -13.09 9.62 -5.78
CA ILE A 196 -12.81 10.54 -6.89
C ILE A 196 -11.61 10.04 -7.69
N PHE A 197 -10.53 9.65 -7.02
CA PHE A 197 -9.34 9.10 -7.68
C PHE A 197 -9.67 7.83 -8.46
N ALA A 198 -10.44 6.90 -7.87
CA ALA A 198 -10.89 5.68 -8.51
C ALA A 198 -11.75 6.01 -9.75
N PHE A 199 -12.72 6.91 -9.62
CA PHE A 199 -13.56 7.32 -10.74
C PHE A 199 -12.76 7.95 -11.89
N ALA A 200 -11.81 8.84 -11.58
CA ALA A 200 -11.00 9.52 -12.56
C ALA A 200 -10.01 8.59 -13.29
N ASN A 201 -9.47 7.57 -12.57
CA ASN A 201 -8.36 6.76 -13.07
C ASN A 201 -8.77 5.33 -13.50
N ALA A 202 -9.89 4.80 -13.01
CA ALA A 202 -10.37 3.47 -13.39
C ALA A 202 -11.15 3.45 -14.71
N GLY A 203 -11.48 4.61 -15.28
CA GLY A 203 -12.19 4.70 -16.54
C GLY A 203 -11.40 4.06 -17.68
N VAL A 204 -11.91 2.95 -18.25
CA VAL A 204 -11.34 2.29 -19.42
C VAL A 204 -12.23 2.62 -20.61
N SER A 205 -11.65 3.23 -21.66
CA SER A 205 -12.34 3.33 -22.93
C SER A 205 -12.36 1.94 -23.57
N LEU A 206 -13.52 1.31 -23.62
CA LEU A 206 -13.68 0.02 -24.27
C LEU A 206 -13.75 0.18 -25.80
N THR A 207 -13.96 1.40 -26.31
CA THR A 207 -13.93 1.70 -27.74
C THR A 207 -12.49 1.71 -28.22
N GLY A 208 -12.13 0.69 -29.01
CA GLY A 208 -10.78 0.54 -29.58
C GLY A 208 -9.88 -0.49 -28.88
N LEU A 209 -10.28 -1.06 -27.75
CA LEU A 209 -9.57 -2.21 -27.15
C LEU A 209 -9.98 -3.50 -27.89
N SER A 210 -9.02 -4.11 -28.58
CA SER A 210 -9.20 -5.46 -29.14
C SER A 210 -9.10 -6.54 -28.06
N ALA A 211 -9.72 -7.70 -28.26
CA ALA A 211 -9.58 -8.83 -27.35
C ALA A 211 -8.11 -9.25 -27.16
N ALA A 212 -7.27 -9.08 -28.16
CA ALA A 212 -5.83 -9.34 -28.09
C ALA A 212 -5.11 -8.41 -27.09
N GLN A 213 -5.54 -7.15 -26.98
CA GLN A 213 -4.96 -6.20 -26.02
C GLN A 213 -5.36 -6.49 -24.57
N VAL A 214 -6.55 -7.06 -24.35
CA VAL A 214 -7.00 -7.48 -23.01
C VAL A 214 -6.15 -8.63 -22.45
N VAL A 215 -5.64 -9.51 -23.33
CA VAL A 215 -4.77 -10.64 -22.96
C VAL A 215 -3.29 -10.40 -23.31
N SER A 216 -2.90 -9.15 -23.58
CA SER A 216 -1.50 -8.80 -23.83
C SER A 216 -0.65 -8.98 -22.55
N PRO A 217 0.69 -9.06 -22.65
CA PRO A 217 1.57 -9.39 -21.53
C PRO A 217 1.41 -8.46 -20.33
N ILE A 218 1.17 -7.14 -20.53
CA ILE A 218 1.02 -6.17 -19.44
C ILE A 218 -0.21 -6.47 -18.57
N PRO A 219 -1.47 -6.48 -19.10
CA PRO A 219 -2.64 -6.75 -18.27
C PRO A 219 -2.63 -8.18 -17.71
N LEU A 220 -2.15 -9.17 -18.49
CA LEU A 220 -2.04 -10.54 -18.01
C LEU A 220 -1.08 -10.65 -16.84
N GLY A 221 0.12 -10.05 -16.94
CA GLY A 221 1.11 -10.03 -15.88
C GLY A 221 0.60 -9.35 -14.60
N ILE A 222 -0.13 -8.24 -14.74
CA ILE A 222 -0.74 -7.55 -13.59
C ILE A 222 -1.84 -8.40 -12.96
N ALA A 223 -2.77 -8.94 -13.75
CA ALA A 223 -3.89 -9.72 -13.23
C ALA A 223 -3.42 -11.00 -12.54
N LEU A 224 -2.49 -11.74 -13.14
CA LEU A 224 -1.90 -12.94 -12.55
C LEU A 224 -1.03 -12.61 -11.33
N GLY A 225 -0.27 -11.52 -11.39
CA GLY A 225 0.50 -11.04 -10.25
C GLY A 225 -0.37 -10.74 -9.03
N LEU A 226 -1.46 -10.00 -9.22
CA LEU A 226 -2.40 -9.66 -8.15
C LEU A 226 -3.20 -10.87 -7.65
N PHE A 227 -3.80 -11.65 -8.57
CA PHE A 227 -4.73 -12.72 -8.21
C PHE A 227 -4.05 -14.02 -7.77
N ILE A 228 -2.91 -14.36 -8.35
CA ILE A 228 -2.17 -15.59 -8.04
C ILE A 228 -0.90 -15.28 -7.27
N GLY A 229 -0.07 -14.38 -7.78
CA GLY A 229 1.25 -14.11 -7.24
C GLY A 229 1.20 -13.57 -5.81
N LYS A 230 0.35 -12.59 -5.58
CA LYS A 230 0.26 -11.95 -4.27
C LYS A 230 -0.30 -12.89 -3.17
N PRO A 231 -1.42 -13.60 -3.39
CA PRO A 231 -1.87 -14.61 -2.43
C PRO A 231 -0.85 -15.71 -2.16
N LEU A 232 -0.19 -16.21 -3.19
CA LEU A 232 0.86 -17.23 -3.04
C LEU A 232 2.03 -16.69 -2.22
N GLY A 233 2.52 -15.50 -2.54
CA GLY A 233 3.63 -14.87 -1.83
C GLY A 233 3.30 -14.63 -0.36
N ILE A 234 2.14 -14.00 -0.07
CA ILE A 234 1.69 -13.71 1.29
C ILE A 234 1.52 -15.03 2.08
N TYR A 235 0.78 -15.99 1.52
CA TYR A 235 0.45 -17.22 2.23
C TYR A 235 1.65 -18.12 2.45
N THR A 236 2.50 -18.33 1.44
CA THR A 236 3.68 -19.19 1.57
C THR A 236 4.68 -18.61 2.57
N CYS A 237 4.97 -17.31 2.48
CA CYS A 237 5.85 -16.65 3.43
C CYS A 237 5.28 -16.62 4.86
N ALA A 238 3.97 -16.39 5.02
CA ALA A 238 3.31 -16.51 6.31
C ALA A 238 3.39 -17.93 6.88
N ARG A 239 3.15 -18.96 6.05
CA ARG A 239 3.28 -20.35 6.45
C ARG A 239 4.69 -20.73 6.90
N VAL A 240 5.69 -20.30 6.15
CA VAL A 240 7.10 -20.50 6.51
C VAL A 240 7.43 -19.80 7.84
N ALA A 241 6.98 -18.56 8.04
CA ALA A 241 7.19 -17.82 9.28
C ALA A 241 6.51 -18.51 10.50
N ILE A 242 5.31 -19.05 10.31
CA ILE A 242 4.59 -19.78 11.36
C ILE A 242 5.29 -21.12 11.66
N SER A 243 5.65 -21.90 10.64
CA SER A 243 6.28 -23.22 10.82
C SER A 243 7.68 -23.13 11.43
N SER A 244 8.41 -22.04 11.16
CA SER A 244 9.73 -21.77 11.76
C SER A 244 9.66 -21.16 13.16
N GLY A 245 8.47 -20.87 13.68
CA GLY A 245 8.28 -20.26 15.00
C GLY A 245 8.63 -18.76 15.09
N ILE A 246 8.94 -18.10 13.93
CA ILE A 246 9.25 -16.68 13.87
C ILE A 246 7.97 -15.84 14.01
N GLY A 247 6.86 -16.32 13.44
CA GLY A 247 5.56 -15.69 13.49
C GLY A 247 4.51 -16.57 14.16
N ALA A 248 3.52 -15.96 14.81
CA ALA A 248 2.39 -16.68 15.39
C ALA A 248 1.16 -16.60 14.49
N MET A 249 0.42 -17.71 14.39
CA MET A 249 -0.89 -17.71 13.70
C MET A 249 -1.82 -16.67 14.36
N PRO A 250 -2.55 -15.84 13.58
CA PRO A 250 -3.52 -14.92 14.13
C PRO A 250 -4.57 -15.65 14.97
N ALA A 251 -4.82 -15.14 16.18
CA ALA A 251 -5.67 -15.81 17.17
C ALA A 251 -7.07 -16.11 16.61
N GLY A 252 -7.53 -17.35 16.78
CA GLY A 252 -8.84 -17.81 16.31
C GLY A 252 -8.96 -17.98 14.79
N ALA A 253 -7.87 -17.82 14.03
CA ALA A 253 -7.89 -17.97 12.58
C ALA A 253 -7.54 -19.40 12.15
N SER A 254 -8.19 -19.89 11.11
CA SER A 254 -7.83 -21.13 10.43
C SER A 254 -6.85 -20.87 9.27
N GLN A 255 -6.18 -21.91 8.80
CA GLN A 255 -5.30 -21.83 7.63
C GLN A 255 -6.03 -21.35 6.37
N VAL A 256 -7.27 -21.79 6.19
CA VAL A 256 -8.10 -21.38 5.05
C VAL A 256 -8.49 -19.91 5.16
N GLN A 257 -8.76 -19.43 6.36
CA GLN A 257 -9.04 -18.01 6.58
C GLN A 257 -7.79 -17.14 6.38
N LEU A 258 -6.60 -17.61 6.75
CA LEU A 258 -5.34 -16.95 6.45
C LEU A 258 -5.12 -16.87 4.92
N PHE A 259 -5.38 -17.97 4.19
CA PHE A 259 -5.30 -17.98 2.72
C PHE A 259 -6.33 -17.05 2.08
N GLY A 260 -7.59 -17.07 2.53
CA GLY A 260 -8.63 -16.13 2.06
C GLY A 260 -8.24 -14.66 2.30
N THR A 261 -7.62 -14.37 3.44
CA THR A 261 -7.09 -13.03 3.74
C THR A 261 -5.92 -12.67 2.83
N ALA A 262 -5.05 -13.63 2.52
CA ALA A 262 -3.96 -13.43 1.54
C ALA A 262 -4.51 -13.12 0.14
N ILE A 263 -5.64 -13.75 -0.28
CA ILE A 263 -6.33 -13.43 -1.55
C ILE A 263 -6.84 -12.00 -1.54
N LEU A 264 -7.44 -11.52 -0.44
CA LEU A 264 -7.87 -10.12 -0.32
C LEU A 264 -6.68 -9.14 -0.40
N GLY A 265 -5.48 -9.53 0.05
CA GLY A 265 -4.25 -8.78 -0.18
C GLY A 265 -3.92 -8.56 -1.66
N GLY A 266 -4.46 -9.36 -2.57
CA GLY A 266 -4.36 -9.18 -4.03
C GLY A 266 -5.25 -8.07 -4.60
N ILE A 267 -6.04 -7.37 -3.79
CA ILE A 267 -6.79 -6.18 -4.23
C ILE A 267 -5.81 -5.00 -4.30
N GLY A 268 -5.29 -4.70 -5.48
CA GLY A 268 -4.32 -3.62 -5.67
C GLY A 268 -4.94 -2.28 -6.09
N PHE A 269 -6.10 -2.32 -6.71
CA PHE A 269 -6.94 -1.26 -7.27
C PHE A 269 -6.29 0.13 -7.35
N THR A 270 -6.59 1.07 -6.43
CA THR A 270 -6.12 2.46 -6.53
C THR A 270 -4.60 2.58 -6.44
N MET A 271 -3.94 1.78 -5.59
CA MET A 271 -2.49 1.79 -5.45
C MET A 271 -1.78 1.22 -6.68
N SER A 272 -2.28 0.12 -7.24
CA SER A 272 -1.76 -0.43 -8.49
C SER A 272 -1.98 0.50 -9.68
N LEU A 273 -3.14 1.18 -9.77
CA LEU A 273 -3.37 2.22 -10.78
C LEU A 273 -2.40 3.39 -10.63
N PHE A 274 -2.13 3.82 -9.39
CA PHE A 274 -1.19 4.89 -9.10
C PHE A 274 0.24 4.54 -9.56
N ILE A 275 0.73 3.34 -9.22
CA ILE A 275 2.06 2.88 -9.68
C ILE A 275 2.07 2.73 -11.21
N GLY A 276 0.97 2.28 -11.80
CA GLY A 276 0.83 2.16 -13.25
C GLY A 276 0.97 3.49 -13.99
N MET A 277 0.41 4.58 -13.44
CA MET A 277 0.59 5.93 -14.01
C MET A 277 2.03 6.44 -13.91
N LEU A 278 2.80 5.96 -12.94
CA LEU A 278 4.23 6.29 -12.83
C LEU A 278 5.09 5.46 -13.79
N ALA A 279 4.71 4.21 -14.02
CA ALA A 279 5.43 3.29 -14.89
C ALA A 279 5.22 3.59 -16.38
N PHE A 280 4.00 4.03 -16.75
CA PHE A 280 3.60 4.19 -18.16
C PHE A 280 2.93 5.54 -18.39
N HIS A 281 3.34 6.19 -19.49
CA HIS A 281 2.81 7.48 -19.91
C HIS A 281 2.03 7.40 -21.24
N GLY A 282 2.10 6.24 -21.93
CA GLY A 282 1.38 6.01 -23.17
C GLY A 282 -0.11 5.72 -22.94
N PRO A 283 -1.01 6.11 -23.85
CA PRO A 283 -2.44 5.87 -23.70
C PRO A 283 -2.81 4.38 -23.78
N LEU A 284 -2.07 3.60 -24.58
CA LEU A 284 -2.30 2.17 -24.74
C LEU A 284 -1.92 1.40 -23.47
N GLU A 285 -0.68 1.57 -23.00
CA GLU A 285 -0.18 0.92 -21.80
C GLU A 285 -1.02 1.31 -20.57
N SER A 286 -1.45 2.58 -20.50
CA SER A 286 -2.35 3.04 -19.44
C SER A 286 -3.70 2.32 -19.45
N ALA A 287 -4.26 2.03 -20.63
CA ALA A 287 -5.49 1.25 -20.76
C ALA A 287 -5.26 -0.22 -20.36
N GLU A 288 -4.15 -0.83 -20.80
CA GLU A 288 -3.75 -2.20 -20.46
C GLU A 288 -3.56 -2.37 -18.95
N VAL A 289 -2.90 -1.41 -18.29
CA VAL A 289 -2.76 -1.38 -16.82
C VAL A 289 -4.11 -1.39 -16.13
N ARG A 290 -5.03 -0.51 -16.55
CA ARG A 290 -6.38 -0.43 -15.96
C ARG A 290 -7.12 -1.76 -16.08
N VAL A 291 -7.09 -2.38 -17.26
CA VAL A 291 -7.71 -3.70 -17.48
C VAL A 291 -7.11 -4.76 -16.53
N GLY A 292 -5.79 -4.87 -16.49
CA GLY A 292 -5.11 -5.84 -15.64
C GLY A 292 -5.39 -5.63 -14.15
N VAL A 293 -5.33 -4.39 -13.68
CA VAL A 293 -5.60 -4.04 -12.28
C VAL A 293 -7.04 -4.31 -11.89
N LEU A 294 -8.00 -3.89 -12.72
CA LEU A 294 -9.43 -4.13 -12.44
C LEU A 294 -9.75 -5.62 -12.43
N ALA A 295 -9.26 -6.38 -13.41
CA ALA A 295 -9.49 -7.82 -13.49
C ALA A 295 -8.88 -8.55 -12.28
N GLY A 296 -7.60 -8.32 -11.97
CA GLY A 296 -6.91 -8.96 -10.85
C GLY A 296 -7.52 -8.60 -9.50
N SER A 297 -7.84 -7.32 -9.29
CA SER A 297 -8.45 -6.85 -8.02
C SER A 297 -9.87 -7.40 -7.83
N LEU A 298 -10.68 -7.42 -8.88
CA LEU A 298 -12.05 -7.97 -8.81
C LEU A 298 -12.03 -9.48 -8.53
N MET A 299 -11.18 -10.24 -9.21
CA MET A 299 -11.01 -11.67 -8.95
C MET A 299 -10.57 -11.91 -7.51
N SER A 300 -9.60 -11.15 -7.01
CA SER A 300 -9.13 -11.25 -5.62
C SER A 300 -10.23 -10.91 -4.62
N ALA A 301 -11.01 -9.87 -4.87
CA ALA A 301 -12.12 -9.48 -4.00
C ALA A 301 -13.21 -10.56 -3.93
N VAL A 302 -13.66 -11.05 -5.08
CA VAL A 302 -14.74 -12.04 -5.17
C VAL A 302 -14.29 -13.38 -4.58
N VAL A 303 -13.15 -13.91 -5.00
CA VAL A 303 -12.67 -15.21 -4.54
C VAL A 303 -12.29 -15.15 -3.07
N GLY A 304 -11.60 -14.10 -2.61
CA GLY A 304 -11.26 -13.91 -1.19
C GLY A 304 -12.50 -13.84 -0.32
N TYR A 305 -13.51 -13.06 -0.75
CA TYR A 305 -14.81 -13.01 -0.05
C TYR A 305 -15.48 -14.38 0.03
N LEU A 306 -15.57 -15.12 -1.08
CA LEU A 306 -16.22 -16.44 -1.12
C LEU A 306 -15.51 -17.48 -0.25
N VAL A 307 -14.17 -17.49 -0.25
CA VAL A 307 -13.37 -18.37 0.59
C VAL A 307 -13.63 -18.09 2.07
N LEU A 308 -13.60 -16.82 2.48
CA LEU A 308 -13.82 -16.42 3.86
C LEU A 308 -15.29 -16.59 4.31
N ALA A 309 -16.25 -16.37 3.41
CA ALA A 309 -17.68 -16.52 3.71
C ALA A 309 -18.09 -17.98 4.00
N ARG A 310 -17.41 -18.95 3.35
CA ARG A 310 -17.68 -20.37 3.53
C ARG A 310 -17.11 -20.96 4.82
N HIS A 311 -16.07 -20.35 5.38
CA HIS A 311 -15.36 -20.84 6.57
C HIS A 311 -15.67 -19.94 7.77
N ARG A 312 -16.75 -20.28 8.51
CA ARG A 312 -17.08 -19.60 9.78
C ARG A 312 -16.08 -20.01 10.87
N THR A 313 -15.75 -19.05 11.73
CA THR A 313 -15.16 -19.36 13.05
C THR A 313 -16.17 -20.18 13.83
N VAL A 314 -15.76 -21.37 14.31
CA VAL A 314 -16.54 -22.19 15.24
C VAL A 314 -16.50 -21.56 16.61
#